data_d78e986f9a9922b8d6596b70156f0025
#
_entry.id   d78e986f9a9922b8d6596b70156f0025
#
_cell.length_a   1.000
_cell.length_b   1.000
_cell.length_c   1.000
_cell.angle_alpha   90.00
_cell.angle_beta   90.00
_cell.angle_gamma   90.00
#
_symmetry.space_group_name_H-M   'P 1'
#
loop_
_entity.id
_entity.type
_entity.pdbx_description
1 polymer ?
#
loop_
_entity_poly.entity_id
_entity_poly.type
_entity_poly.pdbx_seq_one_letter_code
_entity_poly.pdbx_strand_id
1 'polypeptide(L)'
;MANLYKYMSVDVADVLLVDDNNFSIKFSHLHEYNDPYEFFLTISYQRSAQELAFYNEMISMIQKQPVSCFSKSPINIPMWAHYANNSAGFVIEIDEEKLMSHISSIGFENVSSINDVQYYDTPSEEIEQYVQRAYHICKPRYIAYLQRLIRISAYLRKKTCWNYELERRLILSDDALIKPNDKLMILAVPLNCIKSIIIGPKADSELKNKLTKVSKLAQCKIYQMIIGKSTSTPYLIDDKNKTLIFNGFAIKKQKSSCKKCFEPVSPEQKICSWCSITQKERNDAAYRNSFRMLDRAGILESYLKNHGGIIRKTP
;
A
#
# COMPACT_ATOMS: atom_id res chain seq x y z
N MET A 1 -5.77 8.92 16.16
CA MET A 1 -4.40 8.46 15.88
C MET A 1 -4.45 7.48 14.73
N ALA A 2 -3.58 7.64 13.77
CA ALA A 2 -3.59 6.83 12.57
C ALA A 2 -2.75 5.56 12.80
N ASN A 3 -3.14 4.46 12.17
CA ASN A 3 -2.30 3.28 12.05
C ASN A 3 -1.54 3.35 10.72
N LEU A 4 -0.35 2.79 10.73
CA LEU A 4 0.49 2.66 9.54
C LEU A 4 0.42 1.22 9.04
N TYR A 5 0.27 1.03 7.74
CA TYR A 5 0.23 -0.30 7.13
C TYR A 5 1.42 -0.46 6.19
N LYS A 6 2.30 -1.42 6.50
CA LYS A 6 3.44 -1.73 5.65
C LYS A 6 3.22 -3.04 4.92
N TYR A 7 3.13 -2.95 3.60
CA TYR A 7 3.02 -4.10 2.71
C TYR A 7 4.38 -4.74 2.51
N MET A 8 4.43 -6.05 2.54
CA MET A 8 5.67 -6.83 2.48
C MET A 8 5.51 -8.08 1.61
N SER A 9 6.55 -8.38 0.85
CA SER A 9 6.65 -9.62 0.08
C SER A 9 6.96 -10.82 0.96
N VAL A 10 6.82 -12.04 0.42
CA VAL A 10 6.99 -13.31 1.15
C VAL A 10 8.39 -13.45 1.73
N ASP A 11 9.41 -13.11 0.96
CA ASP A 11 10.84 -13.19 1.31
C ASP A 11 11.21 -12.33 2.53
N VAL A 12 10.49 -11.24 2.76
CA VAL A 12 10.74 -10.38 3.93
C VAL A 12 10.43 -11.09 5.25
N ALA A 13 9.57 -12.10 5.24
CA ALA A 13 9.22 -12.84 6.47
C ALA A 13 10.43 -13.53 7.11
N ASP A 14 11.45 -13.91 6.33
CA ASP A 14 12.65 -14.58 6.82
C ASP A 14 13.64 -13.62 7.50
N VAL A 15 13.59 -12.35 7.16
CA VAL A 15 14.47 -11.30 7.68
C VAL A 15 13.69 -10.24 8.47
N LEU A 16 12.43 -10.52 8.79
CA LEU A 16 11.57 -9.58 9.48
C LEU A 16 12.06 -9.28 10.90
N LEU A 17 12.48 -10.31 11.64
CA LEU A 17 13.00 -10.16 12.99
C LEU A 17 14.49 -9.79 12.92
N VAL A 18 14.85 -8.72 13.62
CA VAL A 18 16.26 -8.36 13.88
C VAL A 18 16.81 -9.20 15.03
N ASP A 19 15.98 -9.38 16.05
CA ASP A 19 16.23 -10.18 17.25
C ASP A 19 14.88 -10.57 17.89
N ASP A 20 14.91 -11.18 19.08
CA ASP A 20 13.70 -11.63 19.80
C ASP A 20 12.77 -10.50 20.26
N ASN A 21 13.22 -9.25 20.24
CA ASN A 21 12.47 -8.08 20.72
C ASN A 21 12.15 -7.06 19.64
N ASN A 22 12.84 -7.12 18.49
CA ASN A 22 12.76 -6.10 17.46
C ASN A 22 12.50 -6.69 16.08
N PHE A 23 11.69 -5.97 15.28
CA PHE A 23 11.51 -6.23 13.85
C PHE A 23 12.16 -5.14 13.00
N SER A 24 12.41 -5.44 11.74
CA SER A 24 13.04 -4.54 10.79
C SER A 24 12.03 -3.73 9.99
N ILE A 25 12.27 -2.45 9.86
CA ILE A 25 11.63 -1.60 8.85
C ILE A 25 12.70 -1.17 7.84
N LYS A 26 12.56 -1.58 6.58
CA LYS A 26 13.47 -1.19 5.50
C LYS A 26 13.29 0.28 5.15
N PHE A 27 14.42 0.97 4.92
CA PHE A 27 14.54 2.30 4.34
C PHE A 27 15.28 2.24 3.03
N SER A 28 15.00 3.18 2.14
CA SER A 28 15.66 3.34 0.85
C SER A 28 15.74 4.82 0.49
N HIS A 29 16.69 5.19 -0.36
CA HIS A 29 16.69 6.51 -0.96
C HIS A 29 15.65 6.59 -2.09
N LEU A 30 15.11 7.78 -2.35
CA LEU A 30 14.04 7.99 -3.34
C LEU A 30 14.36 7.48 -4.74
N HIS A 31 15.63 7.53 -5.17
CA HIS A 31 16.06 7.04 -6.48
C HIS A 31 15.99 5.50 -6.64
N GLU A 32 15.76 4.76 -5.54
CA GLU A 32 15.58 3.30 -5.54
C GLU A 32 14.11 2.88 -5.63
N TYR A 33 13.19 3.86 -5.66
CA TYR A 33 11.76 3.58 -5.71
C TYR A 33 11.24 3.29 -7.13
N ASN A 34 10.06 2.69 -7.21
CA ASN A 34 9.44 2.26 -8.47
C ASN A 34 8.95 3.43 -9.34
N ASP A 35 8.68 4.60 -8.77
CA ASP A 35 8.26 5.77 -9.54
C ASP A 35 9.48 6.47 -10.15
N PRO A 36 9.68 6.44 -11.48
CA PRO A 36 10.80 7.09 -12.11
C PRO A 36 10.74 8.62 -12.04
N TYR A 37 9.61 9.17 -11.62
CA TYR A 37 9.41 10.61 -11.45
C TYR A 37 9.54 11.08 -9.99
N GLU A 38 9.89 10.20 -9.06
CA GLU A 38 10.28 10.61 -7.72
C GLU A 38 11.38 11.66 -7.81
N PHE A 39 11.23 12.79 -7.11
CA PHE A 39 12.15 13.93 -7.15
C PHE A 39 12.06 14.86 -8.39
N PHE A 40 11.37 14.49 -9.49
CA PHE A 40 11.43 15.25 -10.75
C PHE A 40 10.25 16.20 -10.99
N LEU A 41 9.09 15.99 -10.40
CA LEU A 41 7.87 16.75 -10.71
C LEU A 41 7.70 18.05 -9.92
N THR A 42 8.78 18.74 -9.62
CA THR A 42 8.73 19.93 -8.77
C THR A 42 8.69 21.24 -9.56
N ILE A 43 9.11 21.24 -10.83
CA ILE A 43 9.23 22.44 -11.66
C ILE A 43 8.82 22.18 -13.13
N SER A 44 8.38 23.23 -13.85
CA SER A 44 8.18 23.17 -15.29
C SER A 44 9.52 23.16 -16.04
N TYR A 45 9.72 22.15 -16.89
CA TYR A 45 10.91 22.05 -17.75
C TYR A 45 10.85 22.94 -19.01
N GLN A 46 9.81 23.75 -19.17
CA GLN A 46 9.70 24.76 -20.23
C GLN A 46 10.38 26.09 -19.86
N ARG A 47 11.00 26.19 -18.71
CA ARG A 47 11.77 27.35 -18.27
C ARG A 47 13.05 27.54 -19.10
N SER A 48 13.67 28.72 -18.98
CA SER A 48 14.96 28.99 -19.60
C SER A 48 16.07 28.04 -19.07
N ALA A 49 17.05 27.76 -19.89
CA ALA A 49 18.20 26.92 -19.51
C ALA A 49 18.93 27.47 -18.26
N GLN A 50 18.98 28.79 -18.11
CA GLN A 50 19.62 29.45 -16.97
C GLN A 50 18.86 29.18 -15.66
N GLU A 51 17.52 29.30 -15.68
CA GLU A 51 16.68 29.00 -14.52
C GLU A 51 16.71 27.50 -14.16
N LEU A 52 16.73 26.62 -15.16
CA LEU A 52 16.86 25.18 -14.95
C LEU A 52 18.23 24.81 -14.37
N ALA A 53 19.32 25.44 -14.84
CA ALA A 53 20.65 25.25 -14.27
C ALA A 53 20.71 25.70 -12.81
N PHE A 54 20.13 26.87 -12.50
CA PHE A 54 20.01 27.34 -11.12
C PHE A 54 19.19 26.40 -10.24
N TYR A 55 18.08 25.91 -10.74
CA TYR A 55 17.24 24.93 -10.05
C TYR A 55 18.00 23.62 -9.80
N ASN A 56 18.77 23.12 -10.79
CA ASN A 56 19.59 21.93 -10.63
C ASN A 56 20.66 22.12 -9.56
N GLU A 57 21.27 23.30 -9.48
CA GLU A 57 22.18 23.67 -8.38
C GLU A 57 21.48 23.57 -7.02
N MET A 58 20.27 24.12 -6.90
CA MET A 58 19.50 24.04 -5.65
C MET A 58 19.20 22.59 -5.24
N ILE A 59 18.90 21.70 -6.19
CA ILE A 59 18.67 20.26 -5.93
C ILE A 59 19.96 19.60 -5.45
N SER A 60 21.11 19.93 -6.04
CA SER A 60 22.40 19.31 -5.71
C SER A 60 22.79 19.51 -4.25
N MET A 61 22.32 20.60 -3.63
CA MET A 61 22.56 20.98 -2.24
C MET A 61 21.59 20.30 -1.24
N ILE A 62 20.56 19.60 -1.72
CA ILE A 62 19.59 18.95 -0.81
C ILE A 62 20.19 17.64 -0.28
N GLN A 63 20.30 17.56 1.04
CA GLN A 63 20.71 16.32 1.69
C GLN A 63 19.75 15.19 1.37
N LYS A 64 20.25 14.13 0.78
CA LYS A 64 19.49 12.90 0.51
C LYS A 64 19.28 12.14 1.81
N GLN A 65 18.04 11.87 2.15
CA GLN A 65 17.65 11.14 3.35
C GLN A 65 16.90 9.86 2.97
N PRO A 66 17.14 8.76 3.70
CA PRO A 66 16.40 7.53 3.49
C PRO A 66 14.95 7.66 3.99
N VAL A 67 14.06 6.97 3.31
CA VAL A 67 12.62 7.01 3.53
C VAL A 67 12.08 5.61 3.71
N SER A 68 11.05 5.46 4.55
CA SER A 68 10.21 4.26 4.57
C SER A 68 8.76 4.65 4.30
N CYS A 69 8.11 3.92 3.39
CA CYS A 69 6.75 4.17 2.94
C CYS A 69 5.76 3.25 3.65
N PHE A 70 4.61 3.83 4.00
CA PHE A 70 3.47 3.16 4.62
C PHE A 70 2.20 3.55 3.88
N SER A 71 1.16 2.74 3.96
CA SER A 71 -0.18 3.10 3.50
C SER A 71 -1.10 3.43 4.68
N LYS A 72 -2.15 4.21 4.44
CA LYS A 72 -3.25 4.41 5.38
C LYS A 72 -4.28 3.28 5.37
N SER A 73 -4.19 2.34 4.42
CA SER A 73 -5.17 1.28 4.23
C SER A 73 -4.52 -0.10 4.11
N PRO A 74 -5.04 -1.13 4.81
CA PRO A 74 -4.54 -2.50 4.68
C PRO A 74 -5.27 -3.32 3.60
N ILE A 75 -6.30 -2.77 2.95
CA ILE A 75 -7.20 -3.52 2.05
C ILE A 75 -7.14 -3.04 0.60
N ASN A 76 -6.16 -2.23 0.25
CA ASN A 76 -6.01 -1.68 -1.09
C ASN A 76 -5.48 -2.75 -2.06
N ILE A 77 -6.30 -3.20 -3.01
CA ILE A 77 -5.98 -4.29 -3.93
C ILE A 77 -4.73 -4.02 -4.80
N PRO A 78 -4.55 -2.85 -5.44
CA PRO A 78 -3.30 -2.52 -6.14
C PRO A 78 -2.06 -2.65 -5.25
N MET A 79 -2.12 -2.22 -3.98
CA MET A 79 -1.00 -2.36 -3.04
C MET A 79 -0.66 -3.84 -2.77
N TRP A 80 -1.67 -4.69 -2.64
CA TRP A 80 -1.47 -6.13 -2.50
C TRP A 80 -0.85 -6.78 -3.74
N ALA A 81 -1.20 -6.28 -4.93
CA ALA A 81 -0.62 -6.77 -6.17
C ALA A 81 0.85 -6.36 -6.30
N HIS A 82 1.17 -5.08 -6.08
CA HIS A 82 2.50 -4.53 -6.33
C HIS A 82 3.50 -4.80 -5.20
N TYR A 83 3.08 -4.70 -3.94
CA TYR A 83 3.98 -4.67 -2.78
C TYR A 83 3.87 -5.88 -1.86
N ALA A 84 2.92 -6.78 -2.10
CA ALA A 84 2.72 -8.01 -1.33
C ALA A 84 2.76 -9.26 -2.21
N ASN A 85 3.70 -9.33 -3.15
CA ASN A 85 3.93 -10.49 -4.03
C ASN A 85 2.64 -11.05 -4.64
N ASN A 86 1.92 -10.25 -5.43
CA ASN A 86 0.64 -10.64 -6.06
C ASN A 86 -0.38 -11.20 -5.05
N SER A 87 -0.45 -10.59 -3.88
CA SER A 87 -1.33 -10.98 -2.76
C SER A 87 -0.95 -12.29 -2.05
N ALA A 88 0.27 -12.78 -2.23
CA ALA A 88 0.81 -13.91 -1.48
C ALA A 88 1.60 -13.47 -0.23
N GLY A 89 1.97 -12.20 -0.13
CA GLY A 89 2.69 -11.62 0.99
C GLY A 89 1.80 -11.26 2.20
N PHE A 90 2.20 -10.24 2.94
CA PHE A 90 1.51 -9.82 4.17
C PHE A 90 1.60 -8.31 4.39
N VAL A 91 0.83 -7.82 5.36
CA VAL A 91 0.84 -6.43 5.82
C VAL A 91 1.03 -6.40 7.32
N ILE A 92 1.88 -5.51 7.81
CA ILE A 92 2.01 -5.22 9.24
C ILE A 92 1.28 -3.91 9.55
N GLU A 93 0.37 -3.95 10.51
CA GLU A 93 -0.24 -2.78 11.13
C GLU A 93 0.63 -2.29 12.27
N ILE A 94 1.13 -1.08 12.18
CA ILE A 94 2.06 -0.47 13.12
C ILE A 94 1.35 0.65 13.88
N ASP A 95 1.57 0.69 15.19
CA ASP A 95 1.15 1.79 16.05
C ASP A 95 2.06 2.99 15.85
N GLU A 96 1.54 4.04 15.24
CA GLU A 96 2.31 5.24 14.92
C GLU A 96 2.88 5.92 16.18
N GLU A 97 2.12 5.98 17.27
CA GLU A 97 2.59 6.63 18.50
C GLU A 97 3.75 5.89 19.13
N LYS A 98 3.64 4.56 19.21
CA LYS A 98 4.71 3.74 19.76
C LYS A 98 5.96 3.81 18.88
N LEU A 99 5.79 3.81 17.55
CA LEU A 99 6.90 3.97 16.62
C LEU A 99 7.58 5.34 16.83
N MET A 100 6.83 6.44 16.90
CA MET A 100 7.38 7.77 17.11
C MET A 100 8.01 7.93 18.50
N SER A 101 7.41 7.35 19.53
CA SER A 101 8.00 7.32 20.87
C SER A 101 9.33 6.56 20.90
N HIS A 102 9.43 5.45 20.15
CA HIS A 102 10.69 4.72 20.01
C HIS A 102 11.74 5.56 19.31
N ILE A 103 11.41 6.20 18.18
CA ILE A 103 12.33 7.08 17.42
C ILE A 103 12.85 8.21 18.32
N SER A 104 11.98 8.83 19.09
CA SER A 104 12.36 9.87 20.06
C SER A 104 13.30 9.32 21.15
N SER A 105 13.04 8.10 21.64
CA SER A 105 13.87 7.47 22.69
C SER A 105 15.30 7.16 22.25
N ILE A 106 15.52 6.95 20.94
CA ILE A 106 16.85 6.75 20.37
C ILE A 106 17.51 8.06 19.89
N GLY A 107 16.94 9.22 20.25
CA GLY A 107 17.56 10.54 20.05
C GLY A 107 17.30 11.20 18.69
N PHE A 108 16.34 10.71 17.88
CA PHE A 108 16.06 11.24 16.54
C PHE A 108 14.74 12.01 16.41
N GLU A 109 14.13 12.47 17.50
CA GLU A 109 12.85 13.20 17.49
C GLU A 109 12.85 14.46 16.60
N ASN A 110 13.96 15.19 16.55
CA ASN A 110 14.09 16.44 15.78
C ASN A 110 14.29 16.22 14.27
N VAL A 111 14.61 15.03 13.83
CA VAL A 111 14.89 14.69 12.43
C VAL A 111 13.88 13.71 11.82
N SER A 112 12.99 13.18 12.64
CA SER A 112 11.96 12.24 12.21
C SER A 112 10.63 12.95 11.92
N SER A 113 9.99 12.57 10.85
CA SER A 113 8.64 13.00 10.52
C SER A 113 7.90 11.92 9.72
N ILE A 114 6.63 11.73 10.04
CA ILE A 114 5.71 10.93 9.23
C ILE A 114 4.70 11.87 8.61
N ASN A 115 4.79 12.04 7.30
CA ASN A 115 3.95 12.96 6.55
C ASN A 115 3.16 12.24 5.47
N ASP A 116 1.98 12.79 5.16
CA ASP A 116 1.17 12.35 4.05
C ASP A 116 1.80 12.77 2.72
N VAL A 117 1.83 11.86 1.75
CA VAL A 117 2.18 12.19 0.38
C VAL A 117 0.99 12.85 -0.30
N GLN A 118 1.26 13.96 -0.98
CA GLN A 118 0.30 14.70 -1.76
C GLN A 118 0.42 14.33 -3.24
N TYR A 119 -0.71 14.18 -3.92
CA TYR A 119 -0.76 13.69 -5.31
C TYR A 119 -1.13 14.80 -6.28
N TYR A 120 -0.25 15.05 -7.27
CA TYR A 120 -0.38 16.13 -8.26
C TYR A 120 0.18 15.69 -9.61
N ASP A 121 -0.41 16.21 -10.69
CA ASP A 121 0.09 16.01 -12.05
C ASP A 121 0.79 17.27 -12.61
N THR A 122 0.74 18.38 -11.89
CA THR A 122 1.33 19.65 -12.29
C THR A 122 2.49 20.06 -11.37
N PRO A 123 3.47 20.81 -11.86
CA PRO A 123 4.50 21.44 -11.04
C PRO A 123 3.93 22.32 -9.93
N SER A 124 4.72 22.61 -8.91
CA SER A 124 4.32 23.48 -7.81
C SER A 124 4.41 24.94 -8.21
N GLU A 125 3.27 25.64 -8.26
CA GLU A 125 3.25 27.09 -8.53
C GLU A 125 4.12 27.88 -7.57
N GLU A 126 4.16 27.51 -6.30
CA GLU A 126 4.98 28.17 -5.29
C GLU A 126 6.47 28.01 -5.58
N ILE A 127 6.93 26.80 -5.95
CA ILE A 127 8.32 26.57 -6.38
C ILE A 127 8.63 27.39 -7.62
N GLU A 128 7.72 27.41 -8.60
CA GLU A 128 7.85 28.20 -9.81
C GLU A 128 8.12 29.69 -9.53
N GLN A 129 7.35 30.29 -8.64
CA GLN A 129 7.51 31.69 -8.23
C GLN A 129 8.83 31.92 -7.47
N TYR A 130 9.21 30.97 -6.58
CA TYR A 130 10.42 31.14 -5.78
C TYR A 130 11.70 30.87 -6.57
N VAL A 131 11.68 30.06 -7.61
CA VAL A 131 12.81 29.93 -8.55
C VAL A 131 13.11 31.27 -9.18
N GLN A 132 12.10 31.98 -9.72
CA GLN A 132 12.29 33.31 -10.30
C GLN A 132 12.83 34.32 -9.27
N ARG A 133 12.23 34.39 -8.07
CA ARG A 133 12.67 35.31 -7.02
C ARG A 133 14.11 35.03 -6.58
N ALA A 134 14.44 33.77 -6.33
CA ALA A 134 15.78 33.38 -5.90
C ALA A 134 16.82 33.68 -6.97
N TYR A 135 16.51 33.34 -8.24
CA TYR A 135 17.40 33.57 -9.38
C TYR A 135 17.68 35.07 -9.63
N HIS A 136 16.64 35.92 -9.68
CA HIS A 136 16.82 37.33 -10.02
C HIS A 136 17.25 38.21 -8.86
N ILE A 137 16.86 37.88 -7.61
CA ILE A 137 17.13 38.73 -6.44
C ILE A 137 18.40 38.29 -5.70
N CYS A 138 18.82 37.03 -5.84
CA CYS A 138 20.06 36.44 -5.28
C CYS A 138 20.22 36.62 -3.76
N LYS A 139 19.14 36.80 -3.00
CA LYS A 139 19.22 36.92 -1.53
C LYS A 139 19.20 35.57 -0.84
N PRO A 140 20.10 35.30 0.14
CA PRO A 140 20.19 34.00 0.85
C PRO A 140 18.86 33.50 1.38
N ARG A 141 18.00 34.39 1.90
CA ARG A 141 16.68 34.02 2.44
C ARG A 141 15.75 33.36 1.39
N TYR A 142 15.81 33.79 0.12
CA TYR A 142 15.00 33.21 -0.95
C TYR A 142 15.56 31.86 -1.40
N ILE A 143 16.88 31.71 -1.38
CA ILE A 143 17.56 30.46 -1.65
C ILE A 143 17.20 29.43 -0.59
N ALA A 144 17.33 29.77 0.70
CA ALA A 144 17.00 28.87 1.81
C ALA A 144 15.52 28.43 1.78
N TYR A 145 14.60 29.37 1.48
CA TYR A 145 13.19 29.05 1.37
C TYR A 145 12.91 28.15 0.16
N LEU A 146 13.50 28.42 -1.00
CA LEU A 146 13.38 27.60 -2.20
C LEU A 146 13.89 26.17 -1.94
N GLN A 147 15.04 26.00 -1.31
CA GLN A 147 15.57 24.68 -0.95
C GLN A 147 14.62 23.91 -0.05
N ARG A 148 14.01 24.59 0.94
CA ARG A 148 12.99 23.97 1.81
C ARG A 148 11.78 23.52 1.01
N LEU A 149 11.26 24.34 0.09
CA LEU A 149 10.13 23.98 -0.76
C LEU A 149 10.44 22.79 -1.67
N ILE A 150 11.62 22.81 -2.32
CA ILE A 150 12.07 21.71 -3.18
C ILE A 150 12.17 20.41 -2.36
N ARG A 151 12.78 20.46 -1.17
CA ARG A 151 12.90 19.29 -0.29
C ARG A 151 11.53 18.74 0.09
N ILE A 152 10.60 19.56 0.54
CA ILE A 152 9.23 19.13 0.89
C ILE A 152 8.55 18.50 -0.34
N SER A 153 8.64 19.15 -1.48
CA SER A 153 8.03 18.67 -2.70
C SER A 153 8.64 17.34 -3.16
N ALA A 154 9.96 17.23 -3.16
CA ALA A 154 10.67 16.03 -3.59
C ALA A 154 10.34 14.80 -2.72
N TYR A 155 10.17 14.99 -1.42
CA TYR A 155 9.89 13.89 -0.49
C TYR A 155 8.41 13.60 -0.29
N LEU A 156 7.52 14.57 -0.52
CA LEU A 156 6.11 14.47 -0.15
C LEU A 156 5.14 14.72 -1.30
N ARG A 157 5.61 14.71 -2.54
CA ARG A 157 4.74 14.80 -3.73
C ARG A 157 4.96 13.60 -4.64
N LYS A 158 3.87 13.13 -5.26
CA LYS A 158 3.87 12.00 -6.19
C LYS A 158 2.81 12.22 -7.27
N LYS A 159 2.94 11.55 -8.41
CA LYS A 159 1.92 11.60 -9.46
C LYS A 159 0.59 11.03 -9.01
N THR A 160 -0.51 11.61 -9.52
CA THR A 160 -1.89 11.21 -9.17
C THR A 160 -2.18 9.74 -9.49
N CYS A 161 -1.52 9.14 -10.49
CA CYS A 161 -1.67 7.72 -10.79
C CYS A 161 -1.28 6.78 -9.61
N TRP A 162 -0.50 7.27 -8.64
CA TRP A 162 -0.11 6.55 -7.42
C TRP A 162 -1.01 6.84 -6.21
N ASN A 163 -2.07 7.62 -6.38
CA ASN A 163 -2.93 8.02 -5.25
C ASN A 163 -3.59 6.85 -4.49
N TYR A 164 -3.70 5.69 -5.15
CA TYR A 164 -4.20 4.47 -4.51
C TYR A 164 -3.31 4.00 -3.36
N GLU A 165 -2.04 4.38 -3.31
CA GLU A 165 -1.13 3.98 -2.23
C GLU A 165 -1.53 4.59 -0.89
N LEU A 166 -2.21 5.75 -0.89
CA LEU A 166 -2.53 6.51 0.32
C LEU A 166 -1.30 6.64 1.22
N GLU A 167 -0.19 7.04 0.59
CA GLU A 167 1.15 6.90 1.14
C GLU A 167 1.42 7.88 2.28
N ARG A 168 2.11 7.38 3.28
CA ARG A 168 2.76 8.16 4.35
C ARG A 168 4.24 7.82 4.40
N ARG A 169 5.09 8.81 4.59
CA ARG A 169 6.55 8.66 4.60
C ARG A 169 7.15 8.99 5.95
N LEU A 170 7.97 8.08 6.46
CA LEU A 170 8.89 8.31 7.56
C LEU A 170 10.27 8.61 6.97
N ILE A 171 10.79 9.80 7.26
CA ILE A 171 12.09 10.26 6.76
C ILE A 171 13.04 10.35 7.96
N LEU A 172 14.17 9.65 7.89
CA LEU A 172 15.17 9.62 8.94
C LEU A 172 16.55 10.05 8.41
N SER A 173 17.48 10.34 9.30
CA SER A 173 18.89 10.45 8.93
C SER A 173 19.53 9.07 8.81
N ASP A 174 20.60 8.99 8.06
CA ASP A 174 21.41 7.74 7.90
C ASP A 174 21.90 7.19 9.23
N ASP A 175 22.21 8.07 10.20
CA ASP A 175 22.74 7.70 11.52
C ASP A 175 21.74 6.93 12.39
N ALA A 176 20.45 7.04 12.08
CA ALA A 176 19.39 6.31 12.77
C ALA A 176 19.26 4.85 12.30
N LEU A 177 19.93 4.46 11.24
CA LEU A 177 19.72 3.22 10.54
C LEU A 177 20.91 2.26 10.69
N ILE A 178 20.58 0.99 10.89
CA ILE A 178 21.53 -0.10 10.83
C ILE A 178 21.75 -0.43 9.34
N LYS A 179 23.01 -0.57 8.92
CA LYS A 179 23.40 -0.93 7.55
C LYS A 179 24.07 -2.31 7.57
N PRO A 180 23.32 -3.40 7.49
CA PRO A 180 23.89 -4.76 7.47
C PRO A 180 24.81 -4.99 6.26
N ASN A 181 24.56 -4.26 5.17
CA ASN A 181 25.39 -4.21 3.97
C ASN A 181 25.15 -2.89 3.22
N ASP A 182 25.91 -2.64 2.14
CA ASP A 182 25.85 -1.40 1.37
C ASP A 182 24.49 -1.11 0.70
N LYS A 183 23.62 -2.11 0.59
CA LYS A 183 22.33 -2.00 -0.12
C LYS A 183 21.10 -2.03 0.82
N LEU A 184 21.30 -2.32 2.09
CA LEU A 184 20.20 -2.49 3.03
C LEU A 184 20.33 -1.54 4.21
N MET A 185 19.36 -0.68 4.37
CA MET A 185 19.18 0.19 5.52
C MET A 185 17.93 -0.23 6.28
N ILE A 186 18.03 -0.49 7.57
CA ILE A 186 16.93 -0.91 8.42
C ILE A 186 16.88 -0.11 9.72
N LEU A 187 15.67 0.16 10.18
CA LEU A 187 15.39 0.59 11.55
C LEU A 187 14.95 -0.64 12.34
N ALA A 188 15.62 -0.93 13.45
CA ALA A 188 15.17 -1.92 14.42
C ALA A 188 14.04 -1.29 15.28
N VAL A 189 12.87 -1.90 15.28
CA VAL A 189 11.66 -1.38 15.94
C VAL A 189 11.14 -2.41 16.93
N PRO A 190 10.81 -2.04 18.18
CA PRO A 190 10.26 -2.98 19.16
C PRO A 190 9.00 -3.68 18.67
N LEU A 191 8.91 -5.00 18.91
CA LEU A 191 7.77 -5.82 18.51
C LEU A 191 6.43 -5.32 19.04
N ASN A 192 6.40 -4.64 20.18
CA ASN A 192 5.18 -4.06 20.76
C ASN A 192 4.59 -2.90 19.93
N CYS A 193 5.32 -2.41 18.93
CA CYS A 193 4.79 -1.46 17.93
C CYS A 193 3.85 -2.14 16.91
N ILE A 194 3.91 -3.46 16.79
CA ILE A 194 3.02 -4.22 15.90
C ILE A 194 1.65 -4.38 16.55
N LYS A 195 0.60 -3.89 15.92
CA LYS A 195 -0.81 -4.06 16.36
C LYS A 195 -1.44 -5.33 15.80
N SER A 196 -1.17 -5.59 14.52
CA SER A 196 -1.66 -6.80 13.85
C SER A 196 -0.81 -7.15 12.64
N ILE A 197 -0.90 -8.42 12.22
CA ILE A 197 -0.35 -8.93 10.98
C ILE A 197 -1.52 -9.40 10.11
N ILE A 198 -1.55 -8.99 8.84
CA ILE A 198 -2.58 -9.35 7.89
C ILE A 198 -1.96 -10.19 6.79
N ILE A 199 -2.41 -11.42 6.66
CA ILE A 199 -1.90 -12.39 5.68
C ILE A 199 -2.68 -12.26 4.38
N GLY A 200 -1.98 -12.25 3.26
CA GLY A 200 -2.60 -12.17 1.92
C GLY A 200 -3.42 -13.42 1.57
N PRO A 201 -4.44 -13.27 0.69
CA PRO A 201 -5.35 -14.35 0.34
C PRO A 201 -4.67 -15.53 -0.40
N LYS A 202 -3.52 -15.31 -1.00
CA LYS A 202 -2.74 -16.33 -1.72
C LYS A 202 -1.52 -16.84 -0.95
N ALA A 203 -1.37 -16.45 0.32
CA ALA A 203 -0.26 -16.89 1.15
C ALA A 203 -0.30 -18.42 1.38
N ASP A 204 0.85 -19.05 1.30
CA ASP A 204 1.01 -20.46 1.57
C ASP A 204 1.03 -20.80 3.07
N SER A 205 1.13 -22.08 3.39
CA SER A 205 1.16 -22.57 4.77
C SER A 205 2.47 -22.24 5.48
N GLU A 206 3.58 -22.14 4.75
CA GLU A 206 4.89 -21.84 5.32
C GLU A 206 4.92 -20.40 5.84
N LEU A 207 4.53 -19.43 5.00
CA LEU A 207 4.42 -18.03 5.40
C LEU A 207 3.46 -17.85 6.59
N LYS A 208 2.29 -18.53 6.55
CA LYS A 208 1.32 -18.49 7.66
C LYS A 208 1.92 -18.96 8.97
N ASN A 209 2.68 -20.03 8.94
CA ASN A 209 3.36 -20.58 10.13
C ASN A 209 4.43 -19.62 10.66
N LYS A 210 5.25 -19.02 9.77
CA LYS A 210 6.27 -18.02 10.14
C LYS A 210 5.62 -16.81 10.81
N LEU A 211 4.60 -16.22 10.18
CA LEU A 211 3.91 -15.05 10.70
C LEU A 211 3.12 -15.32 12.00
N THR A 212 2.63 -16.55 12.18
CA THR A 212 2.00 -16.96 13.43
C THR A 212 3.02 -16.99 14.58
N LYS A 213 4.27 -17.39 14.33
CA LYS A 213 5.34 -17.33 15.34
C LYS A 213 5.65 -15.87 15.70
N VAL A 214 5.80 -15.00 14.69
CA VAL A 214 6.04 -13.56 14.89
C VAL A 214 4.88 -12.93 15.68
N SER A 215 3.63 -13.26 15.36
CA SER A 215 2.47 -12.69 16.07
C SER A 215 2.42 -13.09 17.56
N LYS A 216 2.89 -14.31 17.89
CA LYS A 216 3.00 -14.76 19.28
C LYS A 216 4.10 -14.00 20.03
N LEU A 217 5.27 -13.80 19.40
CA LEU A 217 6.37 -13.01 19.99
C LEU A 217 5.94 -11.55 20.23
N ALA A 218 5.32 -10.93 19.21
CA ALA A 218 4.83 -9.57 19.29
C ALA A 218 3.56 -9.40 20.15
N GLN A 219 2.95 -10.49 20.60
CA GLN A 219 1.66 -10.52 21.31
C GLN A 219 0.56 -9.74 20.56
N CYS A 220 0.60 -9.77 19.22
CA CYS A 220 -0.29 -9.04 18.37
C CYS A 220 -1.36 -9.93 17.72
N LYS A 221 -2.36 -9.31 17.10
CA LYS A 221 -3.42 -10.02 16.38
C LYS A 221 -2.93 -10.46 15.01
N ILE A 222 -3.49 -11.59 14.53
CA ILE A 222 -3.25 -12.07 13.18
C ILE A 222 -4.58 -12.20 12.45
N TYR A 223 -4.60 -11.77 11.19
CA TYR A 223 -5.78 -11.77 10.33
C TYR A 223 -5.44 -12.39 8.98
N GLN A 224 -6.43 -13.03 8.35
CA GLN A 224 -6.39 -13.47 6.97
C GLN A 224 -7.24 -12.51 6.12
N MET A 225 -6.68 -11.91 5.08
CA MET A 225 -7.48 -11.15 4.11
C MET A 225 -8.24 -12.11 3.19
N ILE A 226 -9.50 -11.80 2.95
CA ILE A 226 -10.38 -12.58 2.08
C ILE A 226 -10.99 -11.66 1.02
N ILE A 227 -11.03 -12.17 -0.22
CA ILE A 227 -11.73 -11.51 -1.32
C ILE A 227 -13.16 -12.00 -1.34
N GLY A 228 -14.10 -11.10 -1.09
CA GLY A 228 -15.54 -11.38 -1.14
C GLY A 228 -16.06 -11.61 -2.56
N LYS A 229 -17.28 -12.11 -2.65
CA LYS A 229 -18.01 -12.30 -3.92
C LYS A 229 -19.17 -11.34 -4.09
N SER A 230 -19.64 -10.74 -3.00
CA SER A 230 -20.79 -9.82 -3.00
C SER A 230 -20.38 -8.36 -2.99
N THR A 231 -19.12 -8.04 -2.62
CA THR A 231 -18.58 -6.69 -2.65
C THR A 231 -17.17 -6.68 -3.24
N SER A 232 -16.75 -5.54 -3.78
CA SER A 232 -15.38 -5.33 -4.26
C SER A 232 -14.39 -5.00 -3.13
N THR A 233 -14.86 -4.86 -1.89
CA THR A 233 -14.04 -4.53 -0.72
C THR A 233 -13.62 -5.82 -0.01
N PRO A 234 -12.33 -6.08 0.17
CA PRO A 234 -11.86 -7.21 0.96
C PRO A 234 -12.28 -7.09 2.43
N TYR A 235 -12.41 -8.22 3.08
CA TYR A 235 -12.62 -8.30 4.52
C TYR A 235 -11.54 -9.18 5.18
N LEU A 236 -11.49 -9.15 6.50
CA LEU A 236 -10.52 -9.88 7.28
C LEU A 236 -11.22 -10.93 8.15
N ILE A 237 -10.53 -12.02 8.44
CA ILE A 237 -10.98 -13.05 9.37
C ILE A 237 -9.89 -13.26 10.43
N ASP A 238 -10.28 -13.31 11.69
CA ASP A 238 -9.38 -13.66 12.80
C ASP A 238 -9.24 -15.20 12.95
N ASP A 239 -8.39 -15.62 13.89
CA ASP A 239 -8.14 -17.02 14.25
C ASP A 239 -9.40 -17.78 14.74
N LYS A 240 -10.46 -17.04 15.13
CA LYS A 240 -11.76 -17.56 15.59
C LYS A 240 -12.84 -17.47 14.51
N ASN A 241 -12.46 -17.25 13.25
CA ASN A 241 -13.36 -17.04 12.13
C ASN A 241 -14.36 -15.86 12.31
N LYS A 242 -13.99 -14.85 13.11
CA LYS A 242 -14.78 -13.64 13.22
C LYS A 242 -14.40 -12.67 12.12
N THR A 243 -15.40 -12.10 11.50
CA THR A 243 -15.24 -11.15 10.41
C THR A 243 -14.89 -9.76 10.93
N LEU A 244 -13.92 -9.14 10.30
CA LEU A 244 -13.53 -7.76 10.53
C LEU A 244 -13.53 -7.00 9.20
N ILE A 245 -13.77 -5.70 9.28
CA ILE A 245 -13.73 -4.77 8.14
C ILE A 245 -12.82 -3.59 8.48
N PHE A 246 -12.21 -3.04 7.48
CA PHE A 246 -11.54 -1.74 7.57
C PHE A 246 -12.53 -0.65 7.21
N ASN A 247 -12.76 0.31 8.11
CA ASN A 247 -13.76 1.37 7.95
C ASN A 247 -13.19 2.70 7.44
N GLY A 248 -11.97 2.67 6.86
CA GLY A 248 -11.24 3.86 6.43
C GLY A 248 -10.24 4.40 7.48
N PHE A 249 -10.37 4.00 8.75
CA PHE A 249 -9.52 4.46 9.85
C PHE A 249 -8.90 3.32 10.67
N ALA A 250 -9.66 2.25 10.90
CA ALA A 250 -9.25 1.15 11.74
C ALA A 250 -9.93 -0.16 11.36
N ILE A 251 -9.32 -1.28 11.73
CA ILE A 251 -9.90 -2.62 11.61
C ILE A 251 -10.89 -2.83 12.76
N LYS A 252 -12.18 -3.07 12.42
CA LYS A 252 -13.26 -3.26 13.38
C LYS A 252 -14.01 -4.56 13.12
N LYS A 253 -14.54 -5.15 14.21
CA LYS A 253 -15.40 -6.34 14.10
C LYS A 253 -16.69 -6.01 13.36
N GLN A 254 -17.05 -6.87 12.42
CA GLN A 254 -18.32 -6.82 11.73
C GLN A 254 -19.42 -7.46 12.63
N LYS A 255 -20.61 -6.83 12.68
CA LYS A 255 -21.72 -7.31 13.50
C LYS A 255 -22.35 -8.59 12.94
N SER A 256 -22.46 -8.68 11.61
CA SER A 256 -23.13 -9.78 10.92
C SER A 256 -22.29 -10.30 9.77
N SER A 257 -22.14 -11.63 9.69
CA SER A 257 -21.39 -12.30 8.64
C SER A 257 -22.05 -13.59 8.20
N CYS A 258 -21.79 -13.99 6.98
CA CYS A 258 -22.27 -15.26 6.41
C CYS A 258 -21.71 -16.44 7.19
N LYS A 259 -22.58 -17.38 7.62
CA LYS A 259 -22.17 -18.56 8.37
C LYS A 259 -21.30 -19.55 7.57
N LYS A 260 -21.30 -19.47 6.22
CA LYS A 260 -20.53 -20.38 5.36
C LYS A 260 -19.18 -19.82 4.91
N CYS A 261 -19.11 -18.54 4.50
CA CYS A 261 -17.89 -17.95 3.95
C CYS A 261 -17.38 -16.73 4.75
N PHE A 262 -18.07 -16.37 5.83
CA PHE A 262 -17.74 -15.26 6.72
C PHE A 262 -17.80 -13.87 6.07
N GLU A 263 -18.27 -13.75 4.82
CA GLU A 263 -18.45 -12.47 4.15
C GLU A 263 -19.40 -11.56 4.92
N PRO A 264 -19.12 -10.24 5.04
CA PRO A 264 -20.06 -9.30 5.65
C PRO A 264 -21.42 -9.36 5.01
N VAL A 265 -22.49 -9.40 5.82
CA VAL A 265 -23.88 -9.39 5.37
C VAL A 265 -24.69 -8.41 6.20
N SER A 266 -25.90 -8.07 5.74
CA SER A 266 -26.84 -7.26 6.54
C SER A 266 -27.25 -7.99 7.83
N PRO A 267 -27.65 -7.27 8.89
CA PRO A 267 -28.02 -7.88 10.18
C PRO A 267 -29.11 -8.96 10.10
N GLU A 268 -29.96 -8.87 9.10
CA GLU A 268 -31.09 -9.79 8.89
C GLU A 268 -30.68 -11.08 8.15
N GLN A 269 -29.52 -11.07 7.48
CA GLN A 269 -29.03 -12.19 6.68
C GLN A 269 -28.09 -13.10 7.49
N LYS A 270 -28.38 -14.40 7.48
CA LYS A 270 -27.52 -15.43 8.07
C LYS A 270 -26.55 -16.05 7.06
N ILE A 271 -26.85 -15.97 5.78
CA ILE A 271 -26.07 -16.56 4.67
C ILE A 271 -26.10 -15.55 3.52
N CYS A 272 -24.95 -15.29 2.88
CA CYS A 272 -24.88 -14.39 1.74
C CYS A 272 -25.55 -15.00 0.49
N SER A 273 -25.92 -14.19 -0.47
CA SER A 273 -26.64 -14.60 -1.68
C SER A 273 -25.89 -15.69 -2.47
N TRP A 274 -24.54 -15.61 -2.55
CA TRP A 274 -23.74 -16.65 -3.20
C TRP A 274 -23.77 -17.98 -2.48
N CYS A 275 -23.74 -17.97 -1.14
CA CYS A 275 -23.76 -19.18 -0.33
C CYS A 275 -25.18 -19.77 -0.19
N SER A 276 -26.21 -19.01 -0.52
CA SER A 276 -27.60 -19.46 -0.50
C SER A 276 -28.02 -20.21 -1.76
N ILE A 277 -27.24 -20.12 -2.84
CA ILE A 277 -27.52 -20.83 -4.10
C ILE A 277 -27.67 -22.33 -3.85
N THR A 278 -28.87 -22.84 -4.10
CA THR A 278 -29.22 -24.27 -3.99
C THR A 278 -28.93 -25.04 -5.26
N GLN A 279 -28.96 -26.37 -5.17
CA GLN A 279 -28.81 -27.22 -6.36
C GLN A 279 -29.99 -27.03 -7.35
N LYS A 280 -31.20 -26.77 -6.84
CA LYS A 280 -32.36 -26.47 -7.68
C LYS A 280 -32.12 -25.22 -8.52
N GLU A 281 -31.67 -24.12 -7.91
CA GLU A 281 -31.37 -22.86 -8.62
C GLU A 281 -30.25 -23.04 -9.65
N ARG A 282 -29.23 -23.88 -9.35
CA ARG A 282 -28.18 -24.22 -10.32
C ARG A 282 -28.73 -24.97 -11.52
N ASN A 283 -29.63 -25.93 -11.29
CA ASN A 283 -30.27 -26.69 -12.34
C ASN A 283 -31.18 -25.79 -13.19
N ASP A 284 -31.97 -24.93 -12.56
CA ASP A 284 -32.85 -23.97 -13.25
C ASP A 284 -32.04 -22.98 -14.10
N ALA A 285 -30.90 -22.48 -13.58
CA ALA A 285 -30.00 -21.62 -14.34
C ALA A 285 -29.36 -22.35 -15.53
N ALA A 286 -29.00 -23.64 -15.36
CA ALA A 286 -28.49 -24.47 -16.45
C ALA A 286 -29.54 -24.72 -17.54
N TYR A 287 -30.79 -24.89 -17.14
CA TYR A 287 -31.94 -25.02 -18.06
C TYR A 287 -32.20 -23.74 -18.86
N ARG A 288 -32.01 -22.58 -18.26
CA ARG A 288 -32.18 -21.27 -18.91
C ARG A 288 -30.99 -20.88 -19.81
N ASN A 289 -29.92 -21.64 -19.78
CA ASN A 289 -28.74 -21.38 -20.61
C ASN A 289 -28.92 -22.03 -22.01
N SER A 290 -29.32 -21.25 -23.00
CA SER A 290 -29.56 -21.69 -24.37
C SER A 290 -28.34 -22.35 -25.03
N PHE A 291 -27.12 -21.91 -24.70
CA PHE A 291 -25.90 -22.55 -25.21
C PHE A 291 -25.78 -24.01 -24.74
N ARG A 292 -26.13 -24.32 -23.49
CA ARG A 292 -26.17 -25.71 -23.02
C ARG A 292 -27.23 -26.54 -23.72
N MET A 293 -28.33 -25.91 -24.12
CA MET A 293 -29.34 -26.62 -24.92
C MET A 293 -28.86 -26.91 -26.31
N LEU A 294 -28.22 -25.94 -26.98
CA LEU A 294 -27.62 -26.13 -28.31
C LEU A 294 -26.47 -27.14 -28.27
N ASP A 295 -25.65 -27.16 -27.24
CA ASP A 295 -24.58 -28.12 -27.03
C ASP A 295 -25.14 -29.57 -26.93
N ARG A 296 -26.16 -29.78 -26.08
CA ARG A 296 -26.84 -31.06 -25.96
C ARG A 296 -27.52 -31.54 -27.25
N ALA A 297 -27.94 -30.58 -28.06
CA ALA A 297 -28.51 -30.87 -29.38
C ALA A 297 -27.44 -31.07 -30.47
N GLY A 298 -26.16 -30.93 -30.16
CA GLY A 298 -25.03 -31.07 -31.09
C GLY A 298 -24.91 -29.96 -32.13
N ILE A 299 -25.59 -28.83 -31.93
CA ILE A 299 -25.64 -27.73 -32.91
C ILE A 299 -24.94 -26.42 -32.43
N LEU A 300 -24.34 -26.43 -31.24
CA LEU A 300 -23.68 -25.24 -30.68
C LEU A 300 -22.53 -24.72 -31.56
N GLU A 301 -21.68 -25.61 -32.07
CA GLU A 301 -20.55 -25.23 -32.93
C GLU A 301 -21.02 -24.57 -34.25
N SER A 302 -22.04 -25.13 -34.87
CA SER A 302 -22.61 -24.58 -36.11
C SER A 302 -23.28 -23.21 -35.84
N TYR A 303 -23.95 -23.08 -34.72
CA TYR A 303 -24.52 -21.80 -34.26
C TYR A 303 -23.43 -20.72 -34.05
N LEU A 304 -22.36 -21.07 -33.35
CA LEU A 304 -21.23 -20.15 -33.10
C LEU A 304 -20.49 -19.77 -34.38
N LYS A 305 -20.31 -20.67 -35.32
CA LYS A 305 -19.72 -20.37 -36.65
C LYS A 305 -20.58 -19.36 -37.43
N ASN A 306 -21.88 -19.55 -37.44
CA ASN A 306 -22.80 -18.69 -38.19
C ASN A 306 -23.04 -17.33 -37.53
N HIS A 307 -22.92 -17.24 -36.21
CA HIS A 307 -23.22 -15.99 -35.40
C HIS A 307 -21.99 -15.42 -34.72
N GLY A 308 -20.83 -16.06 -34.80
CA GLY A 308 -19.57 -15.61 -34.17
C GLY A 308 -19.03 -14.26 -34.69
N GLY A 309 -19.50 -13.83 -35.89
CA GLY A 309 -19.23 -12.49 -36.41
C GLY A 309 -19.93 -11.35 -35.64
N ILE A 310 -21.02 -11.64 -34.93
CA ILE A 310 -21.76 -10.66 -34.15
C ILE A 310 -21.12 -10.45 -32.77
N ILE A 311 -20.58 -11.53 -32.18
CA ILE A 311 -19.95 -11.50 -30.84
C ILE A 311 -18.57 -10.80 -30.86
N ARG A 312 -17.89 -10.78 -32.01
CA ARG A 312 -16.58 -10.11 -32.19
C ARG A 312 -16.67 -8.63 -32.56
N LYS A 313 -17.85 -8.06 -32.76
CA LYS A 313 -18.06 -6.67 -33.17
C LYS A 313 -18.55 -5.74 -32.06
N THR A 314 -18.64 -6.17 -30.83
CA THR A 314 -18.86 -5.28 -29.68
C THR A 314 -17.49 -4.87 -29.12
N PRO A 315 -17.16 -3.55 -29.07
CA PRO A 315 -15.89 -3.04 -28.59
C PRO A 315 -15.71 -3.29 -27.10
#